data_b548c3946b3e52e580359cb7593866d0
#
_entry.id   b548c3946b3e52e580359cb7593866d0
#
_cell.length_a   1.000
_cell.length_b   1.000
_cell.length_c   1.000
_cell.angle_alpha   90.00
_cell.angle_beta   90.00
_cell.angle_gamma   90.00
#
_symmetry.space_group_name_H-M   'P 1'
#
loop_
_entity.id
_entity.type
_entity.pdbx_description
1 polymer ?
#
loop_
_entity_poly.entity_id
_entity_poly.type
_entity_poly.pdbx_seq_one_letter_code
_entity_poly.pdbx_strand_id
1 'polypeptide(L)'
;YAIPSRIVGSEMCIRDRKKSDYWEATLEDGVRLLAKLPALGAGVYRMRFNKGDRINPDVNKDWAGNFVHMIGLPDKDGNFHRLMQLYLMLHCDHEGGNVSAFASHTVASALSDPYYSVSAGLNGLAGPLHGLANQECLKFVLSVKDKFGGVPNEEDLKQYCWSRLESGRVIPGYGHAVLRCADPRFSAFIKFGQQ
;
A
#
# COMPACT_ATOMS: atom_id res chain seq x y z
N TYR A 1 -1.23 28.36 20.99
CA TYR A 1 -2.32 27.39 20.80
C TYR A 1 -1.82 26.04 21.29
N ALA A 2 -2.25 25.62 22.48
CA ALA A 2 -1.96 24.28 22.98
C ALA A 2 -2.86 23.29 22.22
N ILE A 3 -2.26 22.45 21.39
CA ILE A 3 -2.96 21.32 20.78
C ILE A 3 -3.38 20.39 21.92
N PRO A 4 -4.66 20.01 22.04
CA PRO A 4 -5.10 19.13 23.11
C PRO A 4 -4.29 17.84 23.10
N SER A 5 -3.69 17.50 24.22
CA SER A 5 -2.78 16.36 24.44
C SER A 5 -3.34 14.97 24.09
N ARG A 6 -4.61 14.89 23.69
CA ARG A 6 -5.30 13.65 23.28
C ARG A 6 -5.19 13.32 21.78
N ILE A 7 -4.63 14.23 20.95
CA ILE A 7 -4.54 14.04 19.49
C ILE A 7 -3.13 13.62 19.07
N VAL A 8 -2.13 13.85 19.90
CA VAL A 8 -0.74 13.56 19.61
C VAL A 8 -0.36 12.31 20.39
N GLY A 9 -0.09 11.21 19.69
CA GLY A 9 0.27 9.92 20.28
C GLY A 9 1.48 10.02 21.23
N SER A 10 2.54 9.29 20.97
CA SER A 10 3.71 9.09 21.83
C SER A 10 4.49 10.33 22.25
N GLU A 11 4.29 11.50 21.65
CA GLU A 11 5.11 12.70 21.98
C GLU A 11 5.13 13.03 23.49
N MET A 12 4.03 12.85 24.19
CA MET A 12 4.01 13.01 25.65
C MET A 12 4.72 11.87 26.39
N CYS A 13 4.70 10.65 25.84
CA CYS A 13 5.35 9.50 26.46
C CYS A 13 6.87 9.50 26.26
N ILE A 14 7.37 10.07 25.16
CA ILE A 14 8.79 10.10 24.83
C ILE A 14 9.54 11.20 25.61
N ARG A 15 8.96 12.39 25.76
CA ARG A 15 9.63 13.53 26.41
C ARG A 15 10.06 13.30 27.85
N ASP A 16 9.29 12.51 28.59
CA ASP A 16 9.52 12.26 30.02
C ASP A 16 10.28 10.97 30.29
N ARG A 17 10.67 10.21 29.27
CA ARG A 17 11.40 8.95 29.38
C ARG A 17 12.89 9.12 29.09
N LYS A 18 13.72 8.20 29.63
CA LYS A 18 15.11 8.09 29.21
C LYS A 18 15.17 7.58 27.77
N LYS A 19 16.16 8.02 27.00
CA LYS A 19 16.36 7.57 25.62
C LYS A 19 16.45 6.04 25.47
N SER A 20 16.99 5.36 26.47
CA SER A 20 17.05 3.90 26.54
C SER A 20 15.68 3.22 26.46
N ASP A 21 14.62 3.91 26.86
CA ASP A 21 13.28 3.34 27.04
C ASP A 21 12.33 3.78 25.90
N TYR A 22 12.80 4.57 24.93
CA TYR A 22 12.01 5.06 23.79
C TYR A 22 11.48 3.92 22.91
N TRP A 23 12.23 2.82 22.80
CA TRP A 23 11.85 1.69 21.98
C TRP A 23 10.52 1.06 22.40
N GLU A 24 10.22 1.00 23.72
CA GLU A 24 8.96 0.44 24.23
C GLU A 24 7.75 1.25 23.74
N ALA A 25 7.77 2.58 23.92
CA ALA A 25 6.71 3.45 23.47
C ALA A 25 6.58 3.44 21.94
N THR A 26 7.71 3.41 21.22
CA THR A 26 7.75 3.32 19.77
C THR A 26 7.14 2.00 19.27
N LEU A 27 7.44 0.89 19.93
CA LEU A 27 6.86 -0.41 19.60
C LEU A 27 5.33 -0.40 19.83
N GLU A 28 4.89 0.11 20.97
CA GLU A 28 3.46 0.18 21.30
C GLU A 28 2.70 1.04 20.27
N ASP A 29 3.22 2.19 19.94
CA ASP A 29 2.62 3.07 18.94
C ASP A 29 2.66 2.46 17.53
N GLY A 30 3.74 1.78 17.18
CA GLY A 30 3.85 1.04 15.92
C GLY A 30 2.78 -0.04 15.79
N VAL A 31 2.57 -0.84 16.82
CA VAL A 31 1.51 -1.87 16.87
C VAL A 31 0.12 -1.23 16.79
N ARG A 32 -0.11 -0.15 17.53
CA ARG A 32 -1.38 0.60 17.49
C ARG A 32 -1.64 1.19 16.12
N LEU A 33 -0.61 1.72 15.46
CA LEU A 33 -0.72 2.26 14.10
C LEU A 33 -1.07 1.15 13.11
N LEU A 34 -0.36 0.02 13.15
CA LEU A 34 -0.66 -1.14 12.31
C LEU A 34 -2.10 -1.61 12.47
N ALA A 35 -2.60 -1.66 13.71
CA ALA A 35 -3.98 -2.06 14.00
C ALA A 35 -5.02 -1.08 13.42
N LYS A 36 -4.69 0.21 13.28
CA LYS A 36 -5.60 1.25 12.75
C LYS A 36 -5.57 1.37 11.23
N LEU A 37 -4.47 1.01 10.58
CA LEU A 37 -4.30 1.21 9.14
C LEU A 37 -5.39 0.54 8.28
N PRO A 38 -5.85 -0.69 8.54
CA PRO A 38 -6.92 -1.31 7.77
C PRO A 38 -8.22 -0.50 7.81
N ALA A 39 -8.60 -0.01 9.00
CA ALA A 39 -9.81 0.81 9.16
C ALA A 39 -9.68 2.17 8.46
N LEU A 40 -8.50 2.77 8.52
CA LEU A 40 -8.22 4.03 7.82
C LEU A 40 -8.26 3.82 6.30
N GLY A 41 -7.56 2.81 5.78
CA GLY A 41 -7.54 2.50 4.34
C GLY A 41 -8.92 2.17 3.80
N ALA A 42 -9.69 1.34 4.50
CA ALA A 42 -11.06 1.01 4.12
C ALA A 42 -11.98 2.25 4.18
N GLY A 43 -11.82 3.11 5.19
CA GLY A 43 -12.57 4.36 5.29
C GLY A 43 -12.30 5.31 4.13
N VAL A 44 -11.03 5.49 3.75
CA VAL A 44 -10.62 6.29 2.59
C VAL A 44 -11.21 5.72 1.29
N TYR A 45 -11.14 4.39 1.10
CA TYR A 45 -11.74 3.73 -0.05
C TYR A 45 -13.25 4.00 -0.14
N ARG A 46 -14.00 3.78 0.95
CA ARG A 46 -15.45 3.96 0.97
C ARG A 46 -15.85 5.41 0.69
N MET A 47 -15.13 6.35 1.28
CA MET A 47 -15.33 7.79 1.04
C MET A 47 -15.04 8.14 -0.44
N ARG A 48 -13.90 7.69 -0.98
CA ARG A 48 -13.46 8.01 -2.34
C ARG A 48 -14.39 7.47 -3.42
N PHE A 49 -14.98 6.30 -3.19
CA PHE A 49 -15.85 5.60 -4.14
C PHE A 49 -17.33 5.65 -3.78
N ASN A 50 -17.74 6.52 -2.86
CA ASN A 50 -19.14 6.71 -2.43
C ASN A 50 -19.82 5.37 -2.03
N LYS A 51 -19.14 4.56 -1.22
CA LYS A 51 -19.62 3.24 -0.77
C LYS A 51 -20.44 3.30 0.54
N GLY A 52 -20.91 4.48 0.91
CA GLY A 52 -21.66 4.70 2.16
C GLY A 52 -20.75 4.83 3.40
N ASP A 53 -21.34 4.72 4.57
CA ASP A 53 -20.67 4.93 5.85
C ASP A 53 -19.56 3.90 6.11
N ARG A 54 -18.68 4.23 7.06
CA ARG A 54 -17.65 3.31 7.53
C ARG A 54 -18.27 2.06 8.14
N ILE A 55 -17.67 0.91 7.85
CA ILE A 55 -17.99 -0.37 8.49
C ILE A 55 -17.04 -0.54 9.67
N ASN A 56 -17.56 -0.87 10.84
CA ASN A 56 -16.75 -1.11 12.03
C ASN A 56 -15.95 -2.42 11.90
N PRO A 57 -14.77 -2.53 12.51
CA PRO A 57 -14.01 -3.77 12.53
C PRO A 57 -14.77 -4.87 13.28
N ASP A 58 -14.56 -6.12 12.87
CA ASP A 58 -15.03 -7.32 13.53
C ASP A 58 -13.87 -7.97 14.28
N VAL A 59 -13.97 -8.06 15.60
CA VAL A 59 -12.91 -8.61 16.47
C VAL A 59 -12.61 -10.10 16.25
N ASN A 60 -13.50 -10.81 15.55
CA ASN A 60 -13.34 -12.23 15.24
C ASN A 60 -12.59 -12.48 13.93
N LYS A 61 -12.22 -11.41 13.21
CA LYS A 61 -11.50 -11.51 11.93
C LYS A 61 -10.01 -11.20 12.11
N ASP A 62 -9.20 -11.87 11.33
CA ASP A 62 -7.79 -11.51 11.20
C ASP A 62 -7.62 -10.12 10.55
N TRP A 63 -6.40 -9.65 10.46
CA TRP A 63 -6.09 -8.31 9.95
C TRP A 63 -6.52 -8.12 8.50
N ALA A 64 -6.26 -9.11 7.63
CA ALA A 64 -6.68 -9.10 6.23
C ALA A 64 -8.20 -9.20 6.09
N GLY A 65 -8.83 -10.10 6.85
CA GLY A 65 -10.29 -10.27 6.87
C GLY A 65 -11.02 -9.04 7.37
N ASN A 66 -10.45 -8.32 8.33
CA ASN A 66 -10.99 -7.03 8.78
C ASN A 66 -10.93 -5.98 7.68
N PHE A 67 -9.82 -5.88 6.96
CA PHE A 67 -9.71 -4.95 5.83
C PHE A 67 -10.76 -5.24 4.76
N VAL A 68 -10.91 -6.50 4.34
CA VAL A 68 -11.92 -6.93 3.37
C VAL A 68 -13.35 -6.64 3.86
N HIS A 69 -13.64 -6.96 5.12
CA HIS A 69 -14.92 -6.67 5.76
C HIS A 69 -15.25 -5.17 5.73
N MET A 70 -14.29 -4.33 6.15
CA MET A 70 -14.50 -2.88 6.21
C MET A 70 -14.55 -2.20 4.84
N ILE A 71 -13.93 -2.75 3.80
CA ILE A 71 -14.12 -2.31 2.41
C ILE A 71 -15.57 -2.54 1.98
N GLY A 72 -16.19 -3.64 2.40
CA GLY A 72 -17.59 -3.97 2.14
C GLY A 72 -17.85 -4.43 0.70
N LEU A 73 -16.87 -5.07 0.06
CA LEU A 73 -17.04 -5.75 -1.22
C LEU A 73 -17.54 -7.19 -0.98
N PRO A 74 -18.38 -7.74 -1.89
CA PRO A 74 -18.78 -9.14 -1.82
C PRO A 74 -17.58 -10.08 -1.92
N ASP A 75 -17.49 -11.05 -1.01
CA ASP A 75 -16.47 -12.09 -1.01
C ASP A 75 -17.11 -13.44 -0.66
N LYS A 76 -17.97 -13.95 -1.56
CA LYS A 76 -18.76 -15.17 -1.34
C LYS A 76 -17.88 -16.41 -1.19
N ASP A 77 -16.79 -16.47 -1.93
CA ASP A 77 -15.90 -17.64 -2.01
C ASP A 77 -14.65 -17.49 -1.13
N GLY A 78 -14.52 -16.36 -0.40
CA GLY A 78 -13.35 -16.05 0.42
C GLY A 78 -12.07 -15.77 -0.39
N ASN A 79 -12.19 -15.59 -1.71
CA ASN A 79 -11.05 -15.35 -2.59
C ASN A 79 -10.41 -13.99 -2.34
N PHE A 80 -11.22 -12.97 -2.09
CA PHE A 80 -10.70 -11.63 -1.82
C PHE A 80 -9.97 -11.59 -0.46
N HIS A 81 -10.50 -12.29 0.55
CA HIS A 81 -9.80 -12.44 1.83
C HIS A 81 -8.44 -13.13 1.64
N ARG A 82 -8.40 -14.27 0.93
CA ARG A 82 -7.15 -14.98 0.65
C ARG A 82 -6.15 -14.16 -0.16
N LEU A 83 -6.65 -13.40 -1.14
CA LEU A 83 -5.81 -12.46 -1.90
C LEU A 83 -5.20 -11.39 -0.99
N MET A 84 -5.98 -10.83 -0.07
CA MET A 84 -5.49 -9.83 0.87
C MET A 84 -4.50 -10.39 1.89
N GLN A 85 -4.70 -11.63 2.36
CA GLN A 85 -3.71 -12.30 3.19
C GLN A 85 -2.37 -12.46 2.45
N LEU A 86 -2.41 -12.94 1.20
CA LEU A 86 -1.24 -13.06 0.35
C LEU A 86 -0.58 -11.70 0.09
N TYR A 87 -1.37 -10.69 -0.25
CA TYR A 87 -0.89 -9.33 -0.52
C TYR A 87 -0.15 -8.75 0.69
N LEU A 88 -0.77 -8.78 1.86
CA LEU A 88 -0.19 -8.22 3.08
C LEU A 88 1.05 -8.99 3.53
N MET A 89 1.05 -10.33 3.40
CA MET A 89 2.20 -11.15 3.70
C MET A 89 3.40 -10.84 2.79
N LEU A 90 3.17 -10.70 1.48
CA LEU A 90 4.23 -10.39 0.51
C LEU A 90 4.80 -8.96 0.65
N HIS A 91 4.09 -8.07 1.36
CA HIS A 91 4.48 -6.69 1.55
C HIS A 91 4.85 -6.35 3.00
N CYS A 92 4.91 -7.34 3.91
CA CYS A 92 5.29 -7.10 5.30
C CYS A 92 6.80 -6.89 5.49
N ASP A 93 7.62 -7.30 4.53
CA ASP A 93 9.05 -7.06 4.50
C ASP A 93 9.38 -6.10 3.36
N HIS A 94 10.12 -5.03 3.68
CA HIS A 94 10.47 -4.00 2.73
C HIS A 94 11.91 -3.57 2.92
N GLU A 95 12.68 -3.60 1.83
CA GLU A 95 14.04 -3.08 1.84
C GLU A 95 14.05 -1.56 2.13
N GLY A 96 15.12 -1.05 2.73
CA GLY A 96 15.22 0.33 3.19
C GLY A 96 15.50 1.37 2.09
N GLY A 97 15.77 0.96 0.86
CA GLY A 97 16.28 1.83 -0.20
C GLY A 97 15.21 2.56 -1.01
N ASN A 98 13.94 2.18 -0.92
CA ASN A 98 12.88 2.92 -1.60
C ASN A 98 12.51 4.22 -0.88
N VAL A 99 11.88 5.15 -1.59
CA VAL A 99 11.60 6.50 -1.07
C VAL A 99 10.78 6.48 0.20
N SER A 100 9.74 5.66 0.31
CA SER A 100 8.87 5.66 1.49
C SER A 100 9.58 5.09 2.73
N ALA A 101 10.29 3.98 2.59
CA ALA A 101 11.06 3.40 3.68
C ALA A 101 12.21 4.33 4.10
N PHE A 102 12.95 4.87 3.13
CA PHE A 102 14.03 5.81 3.38
C PHE A 102 13.57 7.08 4.10
N ALA A 103 12.47 7.69 3.65
CA ALA A 103 11.88 8.86 4.29
C ALA A 103 11.42 8.56 5.73
N SER A 104 10.75 7.42 5.93
CA SER A 104 10.33 6.98 7.27
C SER A 104 11.52 6.80 8.21
N HIS A 105 12.58 6.12 7.76
CA HIS A 105 13.79 5.90 8.54
C HIS A 105 14.52 7.21 8.83
N THR A 106 14.60 8.12 7.85
CA THR A 106 15.25 9.42 8.01
C THR A 106 14.56 10.25 9.08
N VAL A 107 13.22 10.31 9.06
CA VAL A 107 12.46 11.03 10.08
C VAL A 107 12.57 10.35 11.45
N ALA A 108 12.49 9.02 11.49
CA ALA A 108 12.67 8.25 12.73
C ALA A 108 14.05 8.42 13.35
N SER A 109 15.11 8.63 12.54
CA SER A 109 16.49 8.82 13.04
C SER A 109 16.65 10.07 13.90
N ALA A 110 15.75 11.05 13.76
CA ALA A 110 15.67 12.23 14.62
C ALA A 110 14.88 11.99 15.91
N LEU A 111 14.52 10.73 16.22
CA LEU A 111 13.66 10.34 17.33
C LEU A 111 12.23 10.91 17.22
N SER A 112 11.76 11.14 16.01
CA SER A 112 10.34 11.39 15.76
C SER A 112 9.53 10.13 16.01
N ASP A 113 8.27 10.30 16.42
CA ASP A 113 7.39 9.17 16.67
C ASP A 113 6.99 8.41 15.38
N PRO A 114 6.43 7.19 15.50
CA PRO A 114 6.01 6.39 14.34
C PRO A 114 4.97 7.07 13.45
N TYR A 115 4.10 7.93 14.00
CA TYR A 115 3.07 8.61 13.21
C TYR A 115 3.67 9.62 12.25
N TYR A 116 4.62 10.46 12.71
CA TYR A 116 5.35 11.38 11.84
C TYR A 116 6.23 10.64 10.83
N SER A 117 6.90 9.58 11.29
CA SER A 117 7.79 8.78 10.43
C SER A 117 7.02 8.10 9.30
N VAL A 118 5.90 7.45 9.59
CA VAL A 118 5.04 6.82 8.59
C VAL A 118 4.34 7.86 7.71
N SER A 119 3.94 9.01 8.27
CA SER A 119 3.39 10.12 7.47
C SER A 119 4.38 10.62 6.42
N ALA A 120 5.66 10.78 6.78
CA ALA A 120 6.70 11.12 5.82
C ALA A 120 6.86 10.06 4.72
N GLY A 121 6.84 8.78 5.10
CA GLY A 121 6.85 7.66 4.16
C GLY A 121 5.66 7.66 3.21
N LEU A 122 4.46 7.92 3.69
CA LEU A 122 3.25 8.00 2.88
C LEU A 122 3.30 9.16 1.87
N ASN A 123 3.90 10.29 2.22
CA ASN A 123 4.14 11.39 1.28
C ASN A 123 5.09 10.96 0.15
N GLY A 124 6.15 10.24 0.47
CA GLY A 124 7.03 9.65 -0.54
C GLY A 124 6.33 8.59 -1.40
N LEU A 125 5.48 7.75 -0.77
CA LEU A 125 4.72 6.70 -1.46
C LEU A 125 3.74 7.26 -2.49
N ALA A 126 3.22 8.46 -2.29
CA ALA A 126 2.29 9.13 -3.20
C ALA A 126 2.92 9.55 -4.54
N GLY A 127 4.25 9.45 -4.69
CA GLY A 127 4.96 9.82 -5.91
C GLY A 127 4.70 8.86 -7.08
N PRO A 128 4.62 9.39 -8.35
CA PRO A 128 4.31 8.57 -9.54
C PRO A 128 5.40 7.55 -9.88
N LEU A 129 6.63 7.76 -9.41
CA LEU A 129 7.75 6.81 -9.57
C LEU A 129 7.87 5.82 -8.42
N HIS A 130 6.87 5.77 -7.53
CA HIS A 130 6.83 4.86 -6.39
C HIS A 130 5.44 4.22 -6.24
N GLY A 131 4.72 4.40 -5.15
CA GLY A 131 3.44 3.74 -4.90
C GLY A 131 2.35 4.06 -5.93
N LEU A 132 2.31 5.28 -6.46
CA LEU A 132 1.38 5.65 -7.53
C LEU A 132 1.63 4.90 -8.85
N ALA A 133 2.80 4.26 -9.03
CA ALA A 133 3.09 3.44 -10.20
C ALA A 133 2.09 2.30 -10.41
N ASN A 134 1.54 1.74 -9.34
CA ASN A 134 0.47 0.72 -9.44
C ASN A 134 -0.79 1.28 -10.10
N GLN A 135 -1.17 2.51 -9.78
CA GLN A 135 -2.32 3.17 -10.40
C GLN A 135 -2.07 3.45 -11.88
N GLU A 136 -0.87 3.86 -12.25
CA GLU A 136 -0.50 4.08 -13.65
C GLU A 136 -0.50 2.77 -14.44
N CYS A 137 -0.04 1.67 -13.85
CA CYS A 137 -0.15 0.35 -14.44
C CYS A 137 -1.61 -0.06 -14.68
N LEU A 138 -2.48 0.11 -13.69
CA LEU A 138 -3.90 -0.17 -13.83
C LEU A 138 -4.55 0.67 -14.94
N LYS A 139 -4.27 1.97 -14.99
CA LYS A 139 -4.76 2.86 -16.06
C LYS A 139 -4.29 2.38 -17.43
N PHE A 140 -3.03 1.97 -17.54
CA PHE A 140 -2.49 1.41 -18.77
C PHE A 140 -3.25 0.17 -19.22
N VAL A 141 -3.45 -0.81 -18.33
CA VAL A 141 -4.20 -2.03 -18.62
C VAL A 141 -5.63 -1.73 -19.05
N LEU A 142 -6.32 -0.82 -18.36
CA LEU A 142 -7.66 -0.39 -18.74
C LEU A 142 -7.69 0.30 -20.09
N SER A 143 -6.70 1.15 -20.39
CA SER A 143 -6.60 1.81 -21.70
C SER A 143 -6.37 0.83 -22.86
N VAL A 144 -5.63 -0.24 -22.62
CA VAL A 144 -5.47 -1.34 -23.60
C VAL A 144 -6.81 -2.04 -23.82
N LYS A 145 -7.50 -2.40 -22.75
CA LYS A 145 -8.82 -3.04 -22.83
C LYS A 145 -9.82 -2.17 -23.59
N ASP A 146 -9.87 -0.88 -23.31
CA ASP A 146 -10.80 0.06 -23.97
C ASP A 146 -10.46 0.21 -25.45
N LYS A 147 -9.18 0.32 -25.80
CA LYS A 147 -8.73 0.46 -27.19
C LYS A 147 -9.11 -0.74 -28.06
N PHE A 148 -9.02 -1.94 -27.52
CA PHE A 148 -9.27 -3.18 -28.28
C PHE A 148 -10.66 -3.78 -28.02
N GLY A 149 -11.49 -3.13 -27.21
CA GLY A 149 -12.83 -3.62 -26.86
C GLY A 149 -12.82 -4.90 -26.00
N GLY A 150 -11.68 -5.21 -25.37
CA GLY A 150 -11.47 -6.42 -24.59
C GLY A 150 -10.01 -6.78 -24.43
N VAL A 151 -9.73 -8.06 -24.25
CA VAL A 151 -8.35 -8.57 -24.20
C VAL A 151 -7.84 -8.72 -25.64
N PRO A 152 -6.80 -7.98 -26.05
CA PRO A 152 -6.23 -8.11 -27.40
C PRO A 152 -5.53 -9.46 -27.59
N ASN A 153 -5.38 -9.89 -28.84
CA ASN A 153 -4.48 -10.99 -29.14
C ASN A 153 -3.00 -10.56 -28.96
N GLU A 154 -2.10 -11.52 -28.97
CA GLU A 154 -0.67 -11.30 -28.69
C GLU A 154 -0.03 -10.31 -29.69
N GLU A 155 -0.33 -10.43 -30.97
CA GLU A 155 0.27 -9.60 -32.01
C GLU A 155 -0.17 -8.14 -31.90
N ASP A 156 -1.46 -7.90 -31.72
CA ASP A 156 -2.00 -6.55 -31.51
C ASP A 156 -1.43 -5.88 -30.26
N LEU A 157 -1.32 -6.65 -29.16
CA LEU A 157 -0.72 -6.16 -27.93
C LEU A 157 0.76 -5.80 -28.13
N LYS A 158 1.50 -6.67 -28.81
CA LYS A 158 2.91 -6.47 -29.13
C LYS A 158 3.14 -5.21 -29.97
N GLN A 159 2.38 -5.04 -31.05
CA GLN A 159 2.45 -3.86 -31.90
C GLN A 159 2.11 -2.58 -31.10
N TYR A 160 1.10 -2.65 -30.25
CA TYR A 160 0.73 -1.53 -29.39
C TYR A 160 1.85 -1.15 -28.41
N CYS A 161 2.47 -2.13 -27.78
CA CYS A 161 3.58 -1.90 -26.86
C CYS A 161 4.80 -1.30 -27.60
N TRP A 162 5.14 -1.82 -28.78
CA TRP A 162 6.22 -1.28 -29.59
C TRP A 162 5.96 0.16 -30.03
N SER A 163 4.77 0.47 -30.56
CA SER A 163 4.43 1.82 -30.97
C SER A 163 4.51 2.83 -29.79
N ARG A 164 4.21 2.34 -28.59
CA ARG A 164 4.33 3.16 -27.39
C ARG A 164 5.79 3.43 -27.03
N LEU A 165 6.65 2.42 -27.09
CA LEU A 165 8.09 2.55 -26.83
C LEU A 165 8.78 3.43 -27.88
N GLU A 166 8.45 3.28 -29.15
CA GLU A 166 8.95 4.11 -30.25
C GLU A 166 8.55 5.58 -30.10
N SER A 167 7.40 5.86 -29.49
CA SER A 167 6.98 7.22 -29.15
C SER A 167 7.65 7.81 -27.90
N GLY A 168 8.67 7.12 -27.35
CA GLY A 168 9.40 7.53 -26.15
C GLY A 168 8.63 7.34 -24.83
N ARG A 169 7.50 6.63 -24.86
CA ARG A 169 6.70 6.35 -23.65
C ARG A 169 7.06 4.98 -23.08
N VAL A 170 7.03 4.88 -21.76
CA VAL A 170 7.24 3.62 -21.03
C VAL A 170 5.99 2.75 -21.02
N ILE A 171 6.17 1.45 -20.77
CA ILE A 171 5.08 0.53 -20.46
C ILE A 171 4.93 0.49 -18.93
N PRO A 172 3.90 1.11 -18.33
CA PRO A 172 3.72 1.12 -16.88
C PRO A 172 3.61 -0.30 -16.32
N GLY A 173 4.29 -0.57 -15.21
CA GLY A 173 4.36 -1.89 -14.59
C GLY A 173 5.46 -2.81 -15.14
N TYR A 174 6.16 -2.40 -16.19
CA TYR A 174 7.28 -3.13 -16.78
C TYR A 174 8.57 -2.33 -16.70
N GLY A 175 9.62 -2.99 -16.24
CA GLY A 175 10.91 -2.35 -15.96
C GLY A 175 11.00 -1.81 -14.53
N HIS A 176 12.21 -1.87 -13.98
CA HIS A 176 12.52 -1.40 -12.64
C HIS A 176 13.98 -0.95 -12.56
N ALA A 177 14.26 0.08 -11.76
CA ALA A 177 15.61 0.62 -11.61
C ALA A 177 16.59 -0.41 -11.00
N VAL A 178 16.13 -1.27 -10.12
CA VAL A 178 16.94 -2.25 -9.37
C VAL A 178 16.71 -3.69 -9.83
N LEU A 179 15.47 -4.13 -9.96
CA LEU A 179 15.14 -5.51 -10.33
C LEU A 179 15.56 -5.83 -11.78
N ARG A 180 16.28 -6.93 -11.94
CA ARG A 180 16.76 -7.43 -13.26
C ARG A 180 16.06 -8.71 -13.69
N CYS A 181 15.23 -9.29 -12.86
CA CYS A 181 14.38 -10.45 -13.14
C CYS A 181 12.96 -10.19 -12.63
N ALA A 182 12.04 -11.09 -12.95
CA ALA A 182 10.66 -10.97 -12.49
C ALA A 182 10.60 -10.95 -10.96
N ASP A 183 9.80 -10.01 -10.43
CA ASP A 183 9.54 -9.91 -9.00
C ASP A 183 8.83 -11.18 -8.52
N PRO A 184 9.34 -11.89 -7.50
CA PRO A 184 8.70 -13.10 -6.98
C PRO A 184 7.27 -12.84 -6.46
N ARG A 185 6.96 -11.62 -6.04
CA ARG A 185 5.60 -11.24 -5.65
C ARG A 185 4.64 -11.28 -6.84
N PHE A 186 5.08 -10.80 -8.00
CA PHE A 186 4.33 -10.90 -9.25
C PHE A 186 4.02 -12.37 -9.58
N SER A 187 5.01 -13.25 -9.51
CA SER A 187 4.84 -14.68 -9.78
C SER A 187 3.83 -15.33 -8.82
N ALA A 188 3.86 -14.94 -7.54
CA ALA A 188 2.92 -15.44 -6.54
C ALA A 188 1.47 -14.99 -6.85
N PHE A 189 1.26 -13.73 -7.25
CA PHE A 189 -0.07 -13.23 -7.62
C PHE A 189 -0.62 -13.88 -8.90
N ILE A 190 0.21 -14.08 -9.92
CA ILE A 190 -0.20 -14.80 -11.13
C ILE A 190 -0.62 -16.23 -10.79
N LYS A 191 0.17 -16.94 -10.00
CA LYS A 191 -0.17 -18.30 -9.55
C LYS A 191 -1.48 -18.35 -8.75
N PHE A 192 -1.72 -17.35 -7.91
CA PHE A 192 -2.98 -17.23 -7.18
C PHE A 192 -4.17 -17.00 -8.11
N GLY A 193 -4.03 -16.11 -9.10
CA GLY A 193 -5.09 -15.79 -10.05
C GLY A 193 -5.41 -16.91 -11.06
N GLN A 194 -4.57 -17.93 -11.17
CA GLN A 194 -4.79 -19.10 -12.01
C GLN A 194 -5.51 -20.26 -11.30
N GLN A 195 -5.74 -20.16 -10.00
CA GLN A 195 -6.48 -21.13 -9.18
C GLN A 195 -7.97 -20.85 -9.18
#